data_4a57bec5d61acc18a8e0860530f1e6c6
#
_entry.id   4a57bec5d61acc18a8e0860530f1e6c6
#
_cell.length_a   1.000
_cell.length_b   1.000
_cell.length_c   1.000
_cell.angle_alpha   90.00
_cell.angle_beta   90.00
_cell.angle_gamma   90.00
#
_symmetry.space_group_name_H-M   'P 1'
#
loop_
_entity.id
_entity.type
_entity.pdbx_description
1 polymer ?
#
loop_
_entity_poly.entity_id
_entity_poly.type
_entity_poly.pdbx_seq_one_letter_code
_entity_poly.pdbx_strand_id
1 'polypeptide(L)'
;MTKLFDGGVAAVKELSLEVGDGEFMVLVGPSGCGKTTALRMVAGLEEITAGEILIGDRVVNDVDPRGRDVAMVFQNYALYPHMTVFENIAFGLRARRAPKAEIRSRVERVGKALGLGELLQRKPRQLSGGQRQRVAMGRAIVRDPRVFLMDEPLSNLDARLRVQMRAEVTRVQRNLGVTTIYVTHDQVEAMTMGDRVAVMRGGVLQQTGQPQSVFDRPANLFVASFIGSPPMNLVQGRLEQRGDALAVNIGEQEIVVPSDVAVGRRGLSRYVGRAVGLGIRPEHLRDATGESTARLRGTVRATEALGSELLVHFDVEAAPVLTEEVREVAGDVDAAALERLESEALERRTVLIARLEAQPPPSIDATIEIGVDTRRLHFFDLDSGLSIYD
;
A
#
# COMPACT_ATOMS: atom_id res chain seq x y z
N MET A 1 -7.77 6.81 18.14
CA MET A 1 -7.13 5.87 19.09
C MET A 1 -5.62 6.03 19.11
N THR A 2 -4.99 5.88 20.28
CA THR A 2 -3.53 6.01 20.50
C THR A 2 -3.03 4.81 21.28
N LYS A 3 -1.82 4.34 20.97
CA LYS A 3 -1.11 3.31 21.73
C LYS A 3 0.31 3.77 22.06
N LEU A 4 0.59 3.85 23.35
CA LEU A 4 1.93 4.04 23.90
C LEU A 4 2.33 2.76 24.63
N PHE A 5 3.50 2.22 24.29
CA PHE A 5 4.11 1.11 25.03
C PHE A 5 5.03 1.62 26.16
N ASP A 6 5.37 0.74 27.07
CA ASP A 6 6.35 1.02 28.10
C ASP A 6 7.67 1.51 27.47
N GLY A 7 8.27 2.54 28.05
CA GLY A 7 9.43 3.22 27.47
C GLY A 7 9.09 4.38 26.53
N GLY A 8 7.81 4.77 26.39
CA GLY A 8 7.38 5.95 25.64
C GLY A 8 7.29 5.76 24.13
N VAL A 9 7.39 4.52 23.64
CA VAL A 9 7.26 4.23 22.21
C VAL A 9 5.81 4.34 21.77
N ALA A 10 5.49 5.35 20.93
CA ALA A 10 4.18 5.55 20.36
C ALA A 10 4.00 4.70 19.09
N ALA A 11 3.38 3.53 19.22
CA ALA A 11 3.14 2.62 18.10
C ALA A 11 1.97 3.06 17.22
N VAL A 12 0.97 3.74 17.78
CA VAL A 12 -0.15 4.34 17.07
C VAL A 12 -0.42 5.71 17.69
N LYS A 13 -0.50 6.75 16.84
CA LYS A 13 -0.65 8.14 17.25
C LYS A 13 -1.93 8.71 16.65
N GLU A 14 -2.92 9.01 17.48
CA GLU A 14 -4.17 9.68 17.11
C GLU A 14 -4.85 9.13 15.86
N LEU A 15 -4.75 7.80 15.63
CA LEU A 15 -5.37 7.17 14.46
C LEU A 15 -6.89 7.36 14.53
N SER A 16 -7.42 8.13 13.57
CA SER A 16 -8.85 8.30 13.32
C SER A 16 -9.18 7.71 11.96
N LEU A 17 -9.96 6.62 11.96
CA LEU A 17 -10.32 5.87 10.75
C LEU A 17 -11.73 5.33 10.91
N GLU A 18 -12.57 5.60 9.91
CA GLU A 18 -13.90 5.04 9.78
C GLU A 18 -13.91 3.99 8.68
N VAL A 19 -14.54 2.84 8.97
CA VAL A 19 -14.71 1.74 8.02
C VAL A 19 -16.21 1.49 7.90
N GLY A 20 -16.72 1.59 6.67
CA GLY A 20 -18.13 1.38 6.37
C GLY A 20 -18.58 -0.07 6.55
N ASP A 21 -19.89 -0.27 6.70
CA ASP A 21 -20.46 -1.62 6.80
C ASP A 21 -20.23 -2.39 5.48
N GLY A 22 -19.71 -3.61 5.59
CA GLY A 22 -19.34 -4.44 4.43
C GLY A 22 -18.11 -3.97 3.65
N GLU A 23 -17.45 -2.87 4.05
CA GLU A 23 -16.27 -2.33 3.39
C GLU A 23 -15.03 -3.21 3.60
N PHE A 24 -14.20 -3.31 2.57
CA PHE A 24 -12.85 -3.90 2.62
C PHE A 24 -11.82 -2.79 2.78
N MET A 25 -11.41 -2.49 3.99
CA MET A 25 -10.38 -1.51 4.31
C MET A 25 -9.00 -2.18 4.39
N VAL A 26 -8.01 -1.66 3.65
CA VAL A 26 -6.64 -2.15 3.72
C VAL A 26 -5.75 -1.13 4.42
N LEU A 27 -5.08 -1.54 5.50
CA LEU A 27 -4.01 -0.78 6.14
C LEU A 27 -2.68 -1.20 5.52
N VAL A 28 -1.96 -0.25 4.93
CA VAL A 28 -0.67 -0.49 4.27
C VAL A 28 0.38 0.50 4.77
N GLY A 29 1.64 0.11 4.74
CA GLY A 29 2.77 0.95 5.17
C GLY A 29 3.99 0.10 5.49
N PRO A 30 5.14 0.74 5.78
CA PRO A 30 6.40 0.11 6.15
C PRO A 30 6.27 -0.86 7.33
N SER A 31 7.26 -1.72 7.48
CA SER A 31 7.36 -2.60 8.66
C SER A 31 7.49 -1.77 9.93
N GLY A 32 6.77 -2.15 10.99
CA GLY A 32 6.82 -1.43 12.27
C GLY A 32 6.00 -0.12 12.33
N CYS A 33 5.30 0.31 11.27
CA CYS A 33 4.52 1.55 11.29
C CYS A 33 3.21 1.49 12.10
N GLY A 34 2.92 0.40 12.83
CA GLY A 34 1.79 0.33 13.76
C GLY A 34 0.53 -0.37 13.25
N LYS A 35 0.49 -0.91 12.03
CA LYS A 35 -0.67 -1.60 11.42
C LYS A 35 -1.20 -2.76 12.25
N THR A 36 -0.33 -3.72 12.57
CA THR A 36 -0.66 -4.89 13.40
C THR A 36 -1.10 -4.47 14.80
N THR A 37 -0.48 -3.44 15.37
CA THR A 37 -0.89 -2.89 16.68
C THR A 37 -2.31 -2.32 16.60
N ALA A 38 -2.61 -1.51 15.56
CA ALA A 38 -3.96 -0.99 15.33
C ALA A 38 -4.99 -2.12 15.19
N LEU A 39 -4.67 -3.16 14.40
CA LEU A 39 -5.53 -4.32 14.23
C LEU A 39 -5.78 -5.07 15.55
N ARG A 40 -4.74 -5.27 16.35
CA ARG A 40 -4.83 -5.93 17.67
C ARG A 40 -5.65 -5.12 18.67
N MET A 41 -5.57 -3.79 18.63
CA MET A 41 -6.42 -2.92 19.45
C MET A 41 -7.90 -3.08 19.09
N VAL A 42 -8.24 -3.14 17.80
CA VAL A 42 -9.62 -3.43 17.35
C VAL A 42 -10.06 -4.81 17.81
N ALA A 43 -9.19 -5.82 17.75
CA ALA A 43 -9.49 -7.17 18.23
C ALA A 43 -9.63 -7.27 19.76
N GLY A 44 -9.16 -6.28 20.51
CA GLY A 44 -9.07 -6.32 21.98
C GLY A 44 -7.95 -7.19 22.52
N LEU A 45 -6.96 -7.50 21.66
CA LEU A 45 -5.74 -8.21 22.03
C LEU A 45 -4.64 -7.27 22.52
N GLU A 46 -4.86 -5.97 22.36
CA GLU A 46 -4.02 -4.89 22.84
C GLU A 46 -4.91 -3.76 23.36
N GLU A 47 -4.60 -3.22 24.51
CA GLU A 47 -5.34 -2.10 25.11
C GLU A 47 -4.94 -0.78 24.45
N ILE A 48 -5.91 0.11 24.25
CA ILE A 48 -5.62 1.49 23.81
C ILE A 48 -5.16 2.32 25.00
N THR A 49 -4.28 3.29 24.75
CA THR A 49 -3.84 4.24 25.77
C THR A 49 -4.79 5.44 25.86
N ALA A 50 -5.34 5.86 24.71
CA ALA A 50 -6.31 6.96 24.63
C ALA A 50 -7.20 6.84 23.39
N GLY A 51 -8.35 7.50 23.43
CA GLY A 51 -9.36 7.51 22.36
C GLY A 51 -10.40 6.41 22.52
N GLU A 52 -11.11 6.09 21.43
CA GLU A 52 -12.22 5.15 21.45
C GLU A 52 -12.18 4.23 20.22
N ILE A 53 -12.68 3.01 20.38
CA ILE A 53 -12.94 2.06 19.31
C ILE A 53 -14.43 1.72 19.36
N LEU A 54 -15.12 1.92 18.23
CA LEU A 54 -16.53 1.57 18.08
C LEU A 54 -16.69 0.41 17.11
N ILE A 55 -17.58 -0.51 17.42
CA ILE A 55 -18.06 -1.57 16.50
C ILE A 55 -19.57 -1.43 16.43
N GLY A 56 -20.06 -0.94 15.30
CA GLY A 56 -21.42 -0.37 15.22
C GLY A 56 -21.51 0.83 16.14
N ASP A 57 -22.61 0.94 16.90
CA ASP A 57 -22.85 2.05 17.85
C ASP A 57 -22.26 1.81 19.25
N ARG A 58 -21.47 0.74 19.41
CA ARG A 58 -20.95 0.33 20.73
C ARG A 58 -19.47 0.65 20.88
N VAL A 59 -19.10 1.41 21.91
CA VAL A 59 -17.72 1.56 22.38
C VAL A 59 -17.26 0.22 22.96
N VAL A 60 -16.09 -0.28 22.48
CA VAL A 60 -15.56 -1.61 22.84
C VAL A 60 -14.22 -1.58 23.57
N ASN A 61 -13.78 -0.43 24.07
CA ASN A 61 -12.48 -0.30 24.74
C ASN A 61 -12.30 -1.35 25.84
N ASP A 62 -13.26 -1.45 26.77
CA ASP A 62 -13.22 -2.34 27.93
C ASP A 62 -13.90 -3.69 27.67
N VAL A 63 -14.24 -3.98 26.41
CA VAL A 63 -14.89 -5.24 26.06
C VAL A 63 -13.82 -6.30 25.76
N ASP A 64 -13.89 -7.43 26.46
CA ASP A 64 -13.05 -8.61 26.21
C ASP A 64 -13.12 -9.03 24.72
N PRO A 65 -12.03 -9.51 24.10
CA PRO A 65 -12.00 -9.95 22.70
C PRO A 65 -13.13 -10.89 22.29
N ARG A 66 -13.57 -11.75 23.21
CA ARG A 66 -14.70 -12.67 22.96
C ARG A 66 -16.05 -11.97 22.81
N GLY A 67 -16.20 -10.79 23.41
CA GLY A 67 -17.43 -10.01 23.41
C GLY A 67 -17.51 -8.96 22.29
N ARG A 68 -16.44 -8.74 21.53
CA ARG A 68 -16.38 -7.74 20.44
C ARG A 68 -17.01 -8.20 19.13
N ASP A 69 -17.36 -9.48 19.01
CA ASP A 69 -17.90 -10.11 17.80
C ASP A 69 -17.02 -9.93 16.57
N VAL A 70 -15.71 -10.02 16.77
CA VAL A 70 -14.68 -9.97 15.75
C VAL A 70 -14.09 -11.36 15.50
N ALA A 71 -13.60 -11.60 14.29
CA ALA A 71 -12.79 -12.78 13.97
C ALA A 71 -11.46 -12.33 13.36
N MET A 72 -10.36 -12.98 13.76
CA MET A 72 -9.02 -12.63 13.32
C MET A 72 -8.31 -13.81 12.65
N VAL A 73 -7.68 -13.53 11.52
CA VAL A 73 -6.71 -14.42 10.85
C VAL A 73 -5.33 -13.84 11.08
N PHE A 74 -4.47 -14.65 11.69
CA PHE A 74 -3.09 -14.28 12.00
C PHE A 74 -2.15 -14.64 10.83
N GLN A 75 -1.03 -13.97 10.74
CA GLN A 75 0.01 -14.18 9.74
C GLN A 75 0.49 -15.63 9.64
N ASN A 76 0.59 -16.35 10.76
CA ASN A 76 1.01 -17.77 10.82
C ASN A 76 -0.16 -18.76 10.76
N TYR A 77 -1.37 -18.29 10.38
CA TYR A 77 -2.62 -19.04 10.32
C TYR A 77 -3.09 -19.61 11.66
N ALA A 78 -2.24 -19.82 12.64
CA ALA A 78 -2.50 -20.33 14.00
C ALA A 78 -3.44 -21.57 14.02
N LEU A 79 -3.30 -22.49 13.06
CA LEU A 79 -4.10 -23.71 13.00
C LEU A 79 -3.68 -24.69 14.11
N TYR A 80 -4.64 -25.41 14.66
CA TYR A 80 -4.38 -26.48 15.61
C TYR A 80 -3.87 -27.72 14.86
N PRO A 81 -2.60 -28.11 14.98
CA PRO A 81 -1.98 -29.10 14.11
C PRO A 81 -2.47 -30.54 14.34
N HIS A 82 -3.00 -30.82 15.53
CA HIS A 82 -3.55 -32.12 15.92
C HIS A 82 -5.01 -32.31 15.47
N MET A 83 -5.73 -31.22 15.16
CA MET A 83 -7.12 -31.22 14.72
C MET A 83 -7.23 -31.38 13.20
N THR A 84 -8.32 -31.98 12.74
CA THR A 84 -8.70 -31.99 11.32
C THR A 84 -9.13 -30.60 10.85
N VAL A 85 -9.29 -30.42 9.53
CA VAL A 85 -9.86 -29.18 8.94
C VAL A 85 -11.25 -28.92 9.52
N PHE A 86 -12.09 -29.95 9.57
CA PHE A 86 -13.42 -29.86 10.19
C PHE A 86 -13.36 -29.36 11.63
N GLU A 87 -12.48 -29.92 12.43
CA GLU A 87 -12.32 -29.56 13.84
C GLU A 87 -11.76 -28.16 14.04
N ASN A 88 -10.81 -27.75 13.20
CA ASN A 88 -10.28 -26.38 13.20
C ASN A 88 -11.39 -25.37 12.93
N ILE A 89 -12.19 -25.59 11.88
CA ILE A 89 -13.31 -24.70 11.54
C ILE A 89 -14.38 -24.74 12.64
N ALA A 90 -14.73 -25.91 13.13
CA ALA A 90 -15.76 -26.10 14.18
C ALA A 90 -15.38 -25.53 15.55
N PHE A 91 -14.09 -25.24 15.79
CA PHE A 91 -13.58 -24.92 17.13
C PHE A 91 -14.33 -23.78 17.81
N GLY A 92 -14.53 -22.67 17.10
CA GLY A 92 -15.23 -21.49 17.64
C GLY A 92 -16.71 -21.77 18.00
N LEU A 93 -17.40 -22.59 17.20
CA LEU A 93 -18.77 -23.00 17.46
C LEU A 93 -18.89 -23.95 18.66
N ARG A 94 -17.94 -24.90 18.77
CA ARG A 94 -17.84 -25.79 19.93
C ARG A 94 -17.62 -25.03 21.23
N ALA A 95 -16.74 -24.02 21.20
CA ALA A 95 -16.49 -23.14 22.37
C ALA A 95 -17.73 -22.38 22.81
N ARG A 96 -18.63 -22.03 21.87
CA ARG A 96 -19.93 -21.42 22.13
C ARG A 96 -21.02 -22.44 22.47
N ARG A 97 -20.70 -23.75 22.56
CA ARG A 97 -21.61 -24.87 22.86
C ARG A 97 -22.78 -24.99 21.85
N ALA A 98 -22.54 -24.65 20.58
CA ALA A 98 -23.54 -24.81 19.53
C ALA A 98 -23.97 -26.29 19.35
N PRO A 99 -25.22 -26.58 18.94
CA PRO A 99 -25.68 -27.94 18.67
C PRO A 99 -24.87 -28.65 17.60
N LYS A 100 -24.63 -29.95 17.75
CA LYS A 100 -23.81 -30.74 16.79
C LYS A 100 -24.31 -30.65 15.34
N ALA A 101 -25.62 -30.64 15.14
CA ALA A 101 -26.25 -30.52 13.81
C ALA A 101 -25.94 -29.16 13.17
N GLU A 102 -26.00 -28.07 13.94
CA GLU A 102 -25.67 -26.71 13.50
C GLU A 102 -24.19 -26.62 13.15
N ILE A 103 -23.29 -27.13 14.00
CA ILE A 103 -21.84 -27.15 13.74
C ILE A 103 -21.57 -27.83 12.41
N ARG A 104 -22.16 -29.04 12.18
CA ARG A 104 -21.95 -29.79 10.94
C ARG A 104 -22.41 -28.99 9.72
N SER A 105 -23.63 -28.48 9.74
CA SER A 105 -24.20 -27.70 8.64
C SER A 105 -23.38 -26.44 8.31
N ARG A 106 -22.98 -25.66 9.33
CA ARG A 106 -22.17 -24.46 9.13
C ARG A 106 -20.77 -24.77 8.60
N VAL A 107 -20.09 -25.81 9.14
CA VAL A 107 -18.75 -26.22 8.68
C VAL A 107 -18.80 -26.75 7.25
N GLU A 108 -19.80 -27.56 6.88
CA GLU A 108 -19.96 -28.06 5.51
C GLU A 108 -20.23 -26.91 4.51
N ARG A 109 -21.09 -25.95 4.89
CA ARG A 109 -21.37 -24.74 4.10
C ARG A 109 -20.11 -23.92 3.87
N VAL A 110 -19.37 -23.59 4.93
CA VAL A 110 -18.12 -22.80 4.86
C VAL A 110 -17.06 -23.60 4.10
N GLY A 111 -16.94 -24.90 4.36
CA GLY A 111 -16.02 -25.78 3.66
C GLY A 111 -16.30 -25.79 2.14
N LYS A 112 -17.56 -25.85 1.73
CA LYS A 112 -17.96 -25.78 0.32
C LYS A 112 -17.61 -24.42 -0.29
N ALA A 113 -17.92 -23.32 0.40
CA ALA A 113 -17.65 -21.94 -0.07
C ALA A 113 -16.15 -21.68 -0.29
N LEU A 114 -15.28 -22.32 0.52
CA LEU A 114 -13.82 -22.21 0.47
C LEU A 114 -13.14 -23.32 -0.33
N GLY A 115 -13.88 -24.21 -0.99
CA GLY A 115 -13.32 -25.34 -1.73
C GLY A 115 -12.58 -26.35 -0.87
N LEU A 116 -12.99 -26.52 0.40
CA LEU A 116 -12.37 -27.42 1.38
C LEU A 116 -13.19 -28.71 1.61
N GLY A 117 -14.30 -28.91 0.89
CA GLY A 117 -15.25 -30.00 1.14
C GLY A 117 -14.61 -31.38 1.27
N GLU A 118 -13.74 -31.75 0.30
CA GLU A 118 -13.03 -33.04 0.29
C GLU A 118 -11.84 -33.10 1.27
N LEU A 119 -11.47 -31.95 1.84
CA LEU A 119 -10.31 -31.84 2.73
C LEU A 119 -10.69 -31.81 4.22
N LEU A 120 -12.00 -31.82 4.54
CA LEU A 120 -12.51 -31.67 5.92
C LEU A 120 -11.92 -32.66 6.92
N GLN A 121 -11.57 -33.86 6.47
CA GLN A 121 -10.99 -34.91 7.34
C GLN A 121 -9.46 -34.88 7.40
N ARG A 122 -8.78 -34.04 6.60
CA ARG A 122 -7.32 -33.92 6.61
C ARG A 122 -6.83 -33.09 7.78
N LYS A 123 -5.56 -33.29 8.16
CA LYS A 123 -4.86 -32.46 9.15
C LYS A 123 -4.03 -31.37 8.46
N PRO A 124 -3.72 -30.24 9.14
CA PRO A 124 -2.97 -29.13 8.57
C PRO A 124 -1.65 -29.50 7.88
N ARG A 125 -0.93 -30.51 8.38
CA ARG A 125 0.32 -30.99 7.79
C ARG A 125 0.16 -31.62 6.38
N GLN A 126 -1.06 -31.98 6.01
CA GLN A 126 -1.38 -32.62 4.73
C GLN A 126 -1.90 -31.60 3.70
N LEU A 127 -1.83 -30.30 4.03
CA LEU A 127 -2.37 -29.20 3.23
C LEU A 127 -1.26 -28.34 2.66
N SER A 128 -1.50 -27.78 1.46
CA SER A 128 -0.68 -26.70 0.91
C SER A 128 -0.82 -25.41 1.71
N GLY A 129 0.06 -24.42 1.48
CA GLY A 129 -0.01 -23.09 2.11
C GLY A 129 -1.36 -22.43 1.93
N GLY A 130 -1.85 -22.33 0.69
CA GLY A 130 -3.16 -21.73 0.39
C GLY A 130 -4.33 -22.52 0.98
N GLN A 131 -4.24 -23.87 1.05
CA GLN A 131 -5.26 -24.66 1.74
C GLN A 131 -5.28 -24.38 3.24
N ARG A 132 -4.11 -24.26 3.90
CA ARG A 132 -4.04 -23.86 5.32
C ARG A 132 -4.65 -22.49 5.57
N GLN A 133 -4.38 -21.54 4.69
CA GLN A 133 -4.98 -20.21 4.76
C GLN A 133 -6.51 -20.26 4.66
N ARG A 134 -7.06 -20.99 3.69
CA ARG A 134 -8.52 -21.18 3.57
C ARG A 134 -9.12 -21.80 4.84
N VAL A 135 -8.42 -22.73 5.48
CA VAL A 135 -8.88 -23.29 6.76
C VAL A 135 -8.90 -22.23 7.86
N ALA A 136 -7.88 -21.35 7.93
CA ALA A 136 -7.85 -20.24 8.89
C ALA A 136 -9.00 -19.25 8.65
N MET A 137 -9.27 -18.92 7.39
CA MET A 137 -10.43 -18.10 7.01
C MET A 137 -11.73 -18.80 7.40
N GLY A 138 -11.88 -20.10 7.11
CA GLY A 138 -13.08 -20.87 7.47
C GLY A 138 -13.33 -20.89 8.97
N ARG A 139 -12.29 -20.99 9.79
CA ARG A 139 -12.36 -20.90 11.25
C ARG A 139 -12.86 -19.55 11.74
N ALA A 140 -12.47 -18.49 11.06
CA ALA A 140 -12.88 -17.12 11.35
C ALA A 140 -14.35 -16.88 10.93
N ILE A 141 -14.69 -17.21 9.69
CA ILE A 141 -15.97 -16.94 9.05
C ILE A 141 -17.14 -17.74 9.64
N VAL A 142 -16.89 -18.99 10.08
CA VAL A 142 -17.94 -19.90 10.57
C VAL A 142 -18.77 -19.33 11.74
N ARG A 143 -18.25 -18.28 12.40
CA ARG A 143 -18.87 -17.61 13.54
C ARG A 143 -19.81 -16.47 13.13
N ASP A 144 -19.89 -16.14 11.84
CA ASP A 144 -20.59 -14.98 11.28
C ASP A 144 -20.21 -13.68 12.05
N PRO A 145 -18.93 -13.26 12.07
CA PRO A 145 -18.49 -12.09 12.83
C PRO A 145 -18.98 -10.79 12.18
N ARG A 146 -19.14 -9.73 12.97
CA ARG A 146 -19.41 -8.37 12.45
C ARG A 146 -18.21 -7.78 11.74
N VAL A 147 -16.99 -8.04 12.24
CA VAL A 147 -15.74 -7.53 11.67
C VAL A 147 -14.76 -8.67 11.48
N PHE A 148 -14.15 -8.71 10.30
CA PHE A 148 -13.14 -9.67 9.92
C PHE A 148 -11.77 -8.96 9.86
N LEU A 149 -10.86 -9.39 10.71
CA LEU A 149 -9.52 -8.82 10.86
C LEU A 149 -8.48 -9.78 10.26
N MET A 150 -7.63 -9.28 9.38
CA MET A 150 -6.60 -10.08 8.72
C MET A 150 -5.22 -9.44 8.88
N ASP A 151 -4.30 -10.12 9.57
CA ASP A 151 -2.95 -9.66 9.83
C ASP A 151 -1.97 -10.36 8.89
N GLU A 152 -1.61 -9.71 7.79
CA GLU A 152 -0.70 -10.17 6.74
C GLU A 152 -0.95 -11.64 6.29
N PRO A 153 -2.17 -12.03 5.94
CA PRO A 153 -2.50 -13.45 5.75
C PRO A 153 -1.85 -14.08 4.51
N LEU A 154 -1.31 -13.28 3.57
CA LEU A 154 -0.69 -13.76 2.34
C LEU A 154 0.84 -13.74 2.35
N SER A 155 1.48 -13.18 3.40
CA SER A 155 2.93 -12.97 3.47
C SER A 155 3.76 -14.26 3.33
N ASN A 156 3.25 -15.38 3.83
CA ASN A 156 3.93 -16.69 3.83
C ASN A 156 3.66 -17.53 2.56
N LEU A 157 3.10 -16.95 1.50
CA LEU A 157 2.81 -17.63 0.24
C LEU A 157 3.79 -17.24 -0.85
N ASP A 158 4.08 -18.18 -1.76
CA ASP A 158 4.80 -17.88 -2.99
C ASP A 158 4.03 -16.90 -3.89
N ALA A 159 4.72 -16.22 -4.82
CA ALA A 159 4.15 -15.17 -5.65
C ALA A 159 2.94 -15.64 -6.47
N ARG A 160 3.01 -16.86 -7.07
CA ARG A 160 1.92 -17.41 -7.89
C ARG A 160 0.67 -17.68 -7.05
N LEU A 161 0.86 -18.29 -5.89
CA LEU A 161 -0.24 -18.61 -4.98
C LEU A 161 -0.84 -17.34 -4.37
N ARG A 162 -0.02 -16.33 -4.10
CA ARG A 162 -0.46 -15.01 -3.60
C ARG A 162 -1.45 -14.34 -4.57
N VAL A 163 -1.16 -14.36 -5.89
CA VAL A 163 -2.08 -13.81 -6.90
C VAL A 163 -3.44 -14.51 -6.86
N GLN A 164 -3.47 -15.84 -6.79
CA GLN A 164 -4.71 -16.60 -6.71
C GLN A 164 -5.49 -16.32 -5.42
N MET A 165 -4.77 -16.25 -4.30
CA MET A 165 -5.37 -16.04 -2.99
C MET A 165 -5.93 -14.63 -2.80
N ARG A 166 -5.33 -13.60 -3.39
CA ARG A 166 -5.90 -12.24 -3.41
C ARG A 166 -7.33 -12.25 -3.98
N ALA A 167 -7.47 -12.78 -5.19
CA ALA A 167 -8.78 -12.87 -5.84
C ALA A 167 -9.80 -13.67 -5.01
N GLU A 168 -9.34 -14.75 -4.35
CA GLU A 168 -10.22 -15.60 -3.53
C GLU A 168 -10.64 -14.91 -2.23
N VAL A 169 -9.74 -14.25 -1.52
CA VAL A 169 -10.05 -13.48 -0.29
C VAL A 169 -11.08 -12.41 -0.61
N THR A 170 -10.87 -11.62 -1.66
CA THR A 170 -11.81 -10.57 -2.09
C THR A 170 -13.17 -11.16 -2.46
N ARG A 171 -13.20 -12.28 -3.21
CA ARG A 171 -14.44 -12.96 -3.56
C ARG A 171 -15.21 -13.46 -2.34
N VAL A 172 -14.52 -14.05 -1.38
CA VAL A 172 -15.13 -14.58 -0.15
C VAL A 172 -15.70 -13.44 0.68
N GLN A 173 -14.95 -12.35 0.86
CA GLN A 173 -15.40 -11.19 1.62
C GLN A 173 -16.66 -10.57 0.99
N ARG A 174 -16.67 -10.34 -0.32
CA ARG A 174 -17.83 -9.80 -1.05
C ARG A 174 -19.07 -10.67 -0.93
N ASN A 175 -18.90 -12.00 -1.02
CA ASN A 175 -20.01 -12.95 -0.87
C ASN A 175 -20.62 -12.96 0.54
N LEU A 176 -19.81 -12.62 1.55
CA LEU A 176 -20.23 -12.60 2.94
C LEU A 176 -20.76 -11.22 3.35
N GLY A 177 -20.36 -10.15 2.66
CA GLY A 177 -20.70 -8.77 3.02
C GLY A 177 -20.18 -8.33 4.38
N VAL A 178 -19.11 -8.97 4.89
CA VAL A 178 -18.58 -8.68 6.23
C VAL A 178 -17.56 -7.54 6.15
N THR A 179 -17.69 -6.55 7.03
CA THR A 179 -16.72 -5.48 7.20
C THR A 179 -15.35 -6.07 7.49
N THR A 180 -14.34 -5.69 6.71
CA THR A 180 -13.01 -6.30 6.77
C THR A 180 -11.93 -5.25 6.94
N ILE A 181 -11.02 -5.46 7.89
CA ILE A 181 -9.77 -4.71 8.02
C ILE A 181 -8.63 -5.67 7.73
N TYR A 182 -7.87 -5.36 6.69
CA TYR A 182 -6.77 -6.17 6.17
C TYR A 182 -5.45 -5.41 6.33
N VAL A 183 -4.46 -6.02 6.94
CA VAL A 183 -3.11 -5.46 7.09
C VAL A 183 -2.18 -6.12 6.10
N THR A 184 -1.38 -5.32 5.41
CA THR A 184 -0.33 -5.78 4.51
C THR A 184 0.82 -4.77 4.44
N HIS A 185 2.00 -5.24 4.02
CA HIS A 185 3.09 -4.39 3.54
C HIS A 185 3.20 -4.41 2.00
N ASP A 186 2.41 -5.25 1.32
CA ASP A 186 2.38 -5.38 -0.14
C ASP A 186 1.42 -4.35 -0.74
N GLN A 187 1.98 -3.40 -1.49
CA GLN A 187 1.21 -2.35 -2.17
C GLN A 187 0.25 -2.91 -3.21
N VAL A 188 0.63 -4.02 -3.89
CA VAL A 188 -0.23 -4.63 -4.91
C VAL A 188 -1.48 -5.22 -4.27
N GLU A 189 -1.35 -5.80 -3.06
CA GLU A 189 -2.51 -6.24 -2.29
C GLU A 189 -3.41 -5.05 -1.94
N ALA A 190 -2.84 -3.97 -1.43
CA ALA A 190 -3.59 -2.78 -1.06
C ALA A 190 -4.35 -2.19 -2.25
N MET A 191 -3.69 -2.06 -3.40
CA MET A 191 -4.26 -1.47 -4.60
C MET A 191 -5.30 -2.34 -5.30
N THR A 192 -5.26 -3.67 -5.10
CA THR A 192 -6.12 -4.60 -5.85
C THR A 192 -7.28 -5.20 -5.04
N MET A 193 -7.19 -5.20 -3.72
CA MET A 193 -8.18 -5.86 -2.86
C MET A 193 -9.11 -4.89 -2.14
N GLY A 194 -8.61 -3.72 -1.71
CA GLY A 194 -9.34 -2.77 -0.89
C GLY A 194 -10.38 -1.95 -1.64
N ASP A 195 -11.53 -1.74 -1.04
CA ASP A 195 -12.45 -0.66 -1.45
C ASP A 195 -11.84 0.70 -1.08
N ARG A 196 -11.18 0.77 0.06
CA ARG A 196 -10.33 1.88 0.49
C ARG A 196 -9.01 1.39 1.08
N VAL A 197 -8.01 2.26 0.97
CA VAL A 197 -6.65 2.05 1.51
C VAL A 197 -6.37 3.12 2.54
N ALA A 198 -5.77 2.74 3.66
CA ALA A 198 -5.24 3.62 4.69
C ALA A 198 -3.72 3.45 4.74
N VAL A 199 -2.99 4.46 4.30
CA VAL A 199 -1.51 4.46 4.27
C VAL A 199 -1.00 4.97 5.61
N MET A 200 -0.19 4.17 6.30
CA MET A 200 0.35 4.47 7.63
C MET A 200 1.87 4.62 7.61
N ARG A 201 2.38 5.58 8.43
CA ARG A 201 3.81 5.79 8.67
C ARG A 201 4.04 6.19 10.12
N GLY A 202 4.97 5.55 10.82
CA GLY A 202 5.39 5.93 12.18
C GLY A 202 4.24 6.06 13.19
N GLY A 203 3.20 5.22 13.07
CA GLY A 203 2.01 5.24 13.92
C GLY A 203 0.93 6.24 13.47
N VAL A 204 1.16 7.01 12.41
CA VAL A 204 0.25 8.08 11.92
C VAL A 204 -0.38 7.68 10.59
N LEU A 205 -1.66 7.98 10.44
CA LEU A 205 -2.37 7.87 9.16
C LEU A 205 -1.92 9.00 8.23
N GLN A 206 -1.34 8.67 7.08
CA GLN A 206 -0.87 9.63 6.09
C GLN A 206 -1.97 10.03 5.09
N GLN A 207 -2.70 9.03 4.62
CA GLN A 207 -3.80 9.22 3.67
C GLN A 207 -4.75 8.04 3.71
N THR A 208 -6.03 8.30 3.48
CA THR A 208 -7.03 7.26 3.23
C THR A 208 -7.90 7.63 2.04
N GLY A 209 -8.28 6.64 1.23
CA GLY A 209 -9.12 6.84 0.05
C GLY A 209 -9.24 5.60 -0.80
N GLN A 210 -9.98 5.71 -1.91
CA GLN A 210 -10.00 4.65 -2.92
C GLN A 210 -8.57 4.45 -3.48
N PRO A 211 -8.15 3.21 -3.78
CA PRO A 211 -6.79 2.91 -4.24
C PRO A 211 -6.31 3.83 -5.36
N GLN A 212 -7.11 3.97 -6.43
CA GLN A 212 -6.75 4.83 -7.56
C GLN A 212 -6.61 6.31 -7.15
N SER A 213 -7.45 6.80 -6.25
CA SER A 213 -7.35 8.20 -5.76
C SER A 213 -6.06 8.44 -4.96
N VAL A 214 -5.65 7.47 -4.14
CA VAL A 214 -4.39 7.54 -3.38
C VAL A 214 -3.19 7.51 -4.33
N PHE A 215 -3.26 6.72 -5.39
CA PHE A 215 -2.23 6.64 -6.43
C PHE A 215 -2.15 7.93 -7.25
N ASP A 216 -3.28 8.44 -7.76
CA ASP A 216 -3.34 9.60 -8.65
C ASP A 216 -3.12 10.94 -7.92
N ARG A 217 -3.46 11.01 -6.63
CA ARG A 217 -3.39 12.23 -5.82
C ARG A 217 -2.76 11.95 -4.45
N PRO A 218 -1.47 11.61 -4.40
CA PRO A 218 -0.78 11.39 -3.13
C PRO A 218 -0.76 12.68 -2.31
N ALA A 219 -1.08 12.57 -1.02
CA ALA A 219 -1.17 13.73 -0.13
C ALA A 219 0.21 14.33 0.21
N ASN A 220 1.26 13.53 0.16
CA ASN A 220 2.62 13.94 0.52
C ASN A 220 3.68 13.09 -0.19
N LEU A 221 4.94 13.46 0.00
CA LEU A 221 6.12 12.79 -0.56
C LEU A 221 6.20 11.31 -0.12
N PHE A 222 5.83 11.02 1.14
CA PHE A 222 5.82 9.64 1.63
C PHE A 222 4.85 8.76 0.83
N VAL A 223 3.60 9.17 0.68
CA VAL A 223 2.60 8.41 -0.08
C VAL A 223 3.01 8.28 -1.54
N ALA A 224 3.58 9.35 -2.13
CA ALA A 224 4.05 9.37 -3.52
C ALA A 224 5.19 8.35 -3.76
N SER A 225 6.16 8.30 -2.86
CA SER A 225 7.29 7.37 -2.94
C SER A 225 6.95 5.95 -2.49
N PHE A 226 5.97 5.80 -1.58
CA PHE A 226 5.58 4.48 -1.07
C PHE A 226 4.60 3.78 -2.01
N ILE A 227 3.63 4.48 -2.62
CA ILE A 227 2.59 3.87 -3.46
C ILE A 227 2.99 3.89 -4.93
N GLY A 228 3.18 2.70 -5.50
CA GLY A 228 3.54 2.45 -6.91
C GLY A 228 4.74 1.50 -7.05
N SER A 229 4.75 0.71 -8.11
CA SER A 229 5.85 -0.22 -8.43
C SER A 229 6.15 -0.17 -9.94
N PRO A 230 7.26 0.47 -10.32
CA PRO A 230 8.22 1.23 -9.50
C PRO A 230 7.60 2.44 -8.79
N PRO A 231 8.27 2.99 -7.75
CA PRO A 231 7.82 4.19 -7.06
C PRO A 231 7.84 5.43 -7.97
N MET A 232 7.20 6.52 -7.53
CA MET A 232 7.24 7.80 -8.22
C MET A 232 8.67 8.34 -8.28
N ASN A 233 9.13 8.76 -9.46
CA ASN A 233 10.37 9.53 -9.59
C ASN A 233 10.21 10.87 -8.89
N LEU A 234 11.14 11.21 -8.01
CA LEU A 234 11.14 12.44 -7.23
C LEU A 234 12.44 13.21 -7.47
N VAL A 235 12.35 14.38 -8.06
CA VAL A 235 13.50 15.24 -8.37
C VAL A 235 13.22 16.68 -7.95
N GLN A 236 14.24 17.41 -7.52
CA GLN A 236 14.09 18.82 -7.23
C GLN A 236 14.04 19.64 -8.52
N GLY A 237 13.05 20.53 -8.60
CA GLY A 237 12.92 21.50 -9.67
C GLY A 237 12.70 22.89 -9.14
N ARG A 238 12.99 23.94 -9.94
CA ARG A 238 12.67 25.32 -9.62
C ARG A 238 11.50 25.77 -10.46
N LEU A 239 10.43 26.23 -9.81
CA LEU A 239 9.23 26.74 -10.50
C LEU A 239 9.46 28.17 -10.95
N GLU A 240 9.24 28.46 -12.22
CA GLU A 240 9.41 29.79 -12.80
C GLU A 240 8.18 30.24 -13.61
N GLN A 241 7.99 31.54 -13.73
CA GLN A 241 7.00 32.12 -14.60
C GLN A 241 7.57 32.30 -16.02
N ARG A 242 6.86 31.79 -17.04
CA ARG A 242 7.22 31.91 -18.46
C ARG A 242 6.06 32.58 -19.22
N GLY A 243 6.03 33.89 -19.26
CA GLY A 243 4.88 34.61 -19.80
C GLY A 243 3.62 34.27 -19.00
N ASP A 244 2.59 33.75 -19.66
CA ASP A 244 1.35 33.29 -19.02
C ASP A 244 1.38 31.85 -18.52
N ALA A 245 2.46 31.11 -18.78
CA ALA A 245 2.64 29.71 -18.38
C ALA A 245 3.60 29.58 -17.18
N LEU A 246 3.50 28.49 -16.46
CA LEU A 246 4.50 28.03 -15.48
C LEU A 246 5.44 27.04 -16.14
N ALA A 247 6.71 27.05 -15.72
CA ALA A 247 7.69 26.05 -16.08
C ALA A 247 8.42 25.56 -14.83
N VAL A 248 8.89 24.32 -14.86
CA VAL A 248 9.76 23.77 -13.83
C VAL A 248 11.12 23.43 -14.44
N ASN A 249 12.18 24.00 -13.90
CA ASN A 249 13.56 23.73 -14.31
C ASN A 249 14.13 22.60 -13.48
N ILE A 250 14.60 21.56 -14.16
CA ILE A 250 15.29 20.39 -13.61
C ILE A 250 16.75 20.46 -14.08
N GLY A 251 17.63 20.96 -13.22
CA GLY A 251 18.99 21.32 -13.67
C GLY A 251 18.90 22.37 -14.79
N GLU A 252 19.48 22.07 -15.95
CA GLU A 252 19.45 22.93 -17.13
C GLU A 252 18.24 22.66 -18.07
N GLN A 253 17.38 21.70 -17.73
CA GLN A 253 16.25 21.30 -18.56
C GLN A 253 14.95 21.92 -18.07
N GLU A 254 14.10 22.35 -18.98
CA GLU A 254 12.82 23.00 -18.69
C GLU A 254 11.64 22.14 -19.11
N ILE A 255 10.66 22.01 -18.22
CA ILE A 255 9.37 21.39 -18.49
C ILE A 255 8.28 22.47 -18.34
N VAL A 256 7.62 22.81 -19.44
CA VAL A 256 6.47 23.73 -19.40
C VAL A 256 5.26 23.02 -18.80
N VAL A 257 4.66 23.61 -17.79
CA VAL A 257 3.43 23.12 -17.14
C VAL A 257 2.23 23.63 -17.94
N PRO A 258 1.36 22.75 -18.47
CA PRO A 258 0.17 23.18 -19.19
C PRO A 258 -0.75 24.08 -18.34
N SER A 259 -1.38 25.05 -18.98
CA SER A 259 -2.22 26.04 -18.27
C SER A 259 -3.39 25.40 -17.52
N ASP A 260 -3.99 24.34 -18.08
CA ASP A 260 -5.05 23.55 -17.44
C ASP A 260 -4.57 22.86 -16.15
N VAL A 261 -3.33 22.37 -16.13
CA VAL A 261 -2.69 21.80 -14.92
C VAL A 261 -2.41 22.90 -13.89
N ALA A 262 -1.89 24.05 -14.33
CA ALA A 262 -1.59 25.18 -13.45
C ALA A 262 -2.86 25.74 -12.80
N VAL A 263 -3.95 25.88 -13.57
CA VAL A 263 -5.27 26.34 -13.07
C VAL A 263 -5.86 25.35 -12.07
N GLY A 264 -5.71 24.05 -12.30
CA GLY A 264 -6.15 23.00 -11.38
C GLY A 264 -5.32 22.90 -10.09
N ARG A 265 -4.20 23.66 -10.01
CA ARG A 265 -3.26 23.66 -8.87
C ARG A 265 -2.92 25.10 -8.49
N ARG A 266 -3.89 25.85 -8.00
CA ARG A 266 -3.76 27.27 -7.66
C ARG A 266 -2.63 27.55 -6.67
N GLY A 267 -2.31 26.59 -5.80
CA GLY A 267 -1.20 26.67 -4.86
C GLY A 267 0.16 26.90 -5.51
N LEU A 268 0.38 26.42 -6.75
CA LEU A 268 1.66 26.53 -7.45
C LEU A 268 2.14 27.98 -7.62
N SER A 269 1.23 28.94 -7.79
CA SER A 269 1.60 30.34 -7.95
C SER A 269 2.41 30.90 -6.77
N ARG A 270 2.23 30.35 -5.57
CA ARG A 270 2.96 30.74 -4.34
C ARG A 270 4.41 30.24 -4.33
N TYR A 271 4.73 29.30 -5.20
CA TYR A 271 6.05 28.67 -5.29
C TYR A 271 6.88 29.20 -6.48
N VAL A 272 6.38 30.16 -7.23
CA VAL A 272 7.16 30.80 -8.30
C VAL A 272 8.45 31.39 -7.73
N GLY A 273 9.59 31.05 -8.34
CA GLY A 273 10.93 31.40 -7.88
C GLY A 273 11.48 30.47 -6.77
N ARG A 274 10.73 29.46 -6.31
CA ARG A 274 11.15 28.53 -5.27
C ARG A 274 11.47 27.14 -5.83
N ALA A 275 12.25 26.38 -5.05
CA ALA A 275 12.43 24.96 -5.28
C ALA A 275 11.18 24.18 -4.84
N VAL A 276 10.82 23.17 -5.62
CA VAL A 276 9.72 22.23 -5.36
C VAL A 276 10.18 20.80 -5.63
N GLY A 277 9.56 19.85 -4.98
CA GLY A 277 9.66 18.44 -5.36
C GLY A 277 8.79 18.19 -6.59
N LEU A 278 9.38 17.77 -7.70
CA LEU A 278 8.65 17.33 -8.88
C LEU A 278 8.55 15.81 -8.85
N GLY A 279 7.32 15.30 -8.92
CA GLY A 279 6.99 13.89 -9.00
C GLY A 279 6.53 13.50 -10.40
N ILE A 280 7.12 12.45 -10.97
CA ILE A 280 6.74 11.89 -12.27
C ILE A 280 6.63 10.37 -12.12
N ARG A 281 5.46 9.81 -12.37
CA ARG A 281 5.30 8.36 -12.36
C ARG A 281 6.04 7.71 -13.53
N PRO A 282 6.66 6.52 -13.37
CA PRO A 282 7.37 5.83 -14.44
C PRO A 282 6.58 5.65 -15.73
N GLU A 283 5.26 5.38 -15.63
CA GLU A 283 4.35 5.22 -16.77
C GLU A 283 3.99 6.54 -17.49
N HIS A 284 4.32 7.68 -16.90
CA HIS A 284 4.17 9.01 -17.52
C HIS A 284 5.45 9.50 -18.20
N LEU A 285 6.50 8.70 -18.15
CA LEU A 285 7.72 8.83 -18.93
C LEU A 285 7.67 7.85 -20.10
N ARG A 286 7.61 8.37 -21.33
CA ARG A 286 7.33 7.59 -22.55
C ARG A 286 8.40 7.82 -23.60
N ASP A 287 8.37 7.03 -24.67
CA ASP A 287 9.20 7.29 -25.84
C ASP A 287 8.95 8.70 -26.38
N ALA A 288 10.05 9.38 -26.76
CA ALA A 288 9.99 10.74 -27.30
C ALA A 288 9.42 10.82 -28.74
N THR A 289 8.95 9.71 -29.32
CA THR A 289 8.40 9.56 -30.66
C THR A 289 6.91 9.93 -30.74
N GLY A 290 6.51 11.09 -30.24
CA GLY A 290 5.10 11.53 -30.26
C GLY A 290 4.97 13.02 -30.07
N GLU A 291 3.72 13.51 -29.98
CA GLU A 291 3.35 14.92 -29.69
C GLU A 291 3.74 15.36 -28.25
N SER A 292 4.68 14.67 -27.59
CA SER A 292 5.16 15.06 -26.26
C SER A 292 5.85 16.40 -26.35
N THR A 293 5.24 17.44 -25.76
CA THR A 293 5.74 18.80 -25.79
C THR A 293 6.94 19.04 -24.88
N ALA A 294 7.18 18.13 -23.92
CA ALA A 294 8.33 18.19 -23.02
C ALA A 294 9.14 16.90 -23.07
N ARG A 295 10.46 17.05 -22.98
CA ARG A 295 11.42 15.95 -23.02
C ARG A 295 12.44 16.10 -21.91
N LEU A 296 12.88 14.98 -21.35
CA LEU A 296 14.02 14.89 -20.46
C LEU A 296 15.13 14.13 -21.17
N ARG A 297 16.32 14.69 -21.13
CA ARG A 297 17.55 14.07 -21.64
C ARG A 297 18.36 13.56 -20.46
N GLY A 298 18.83 12.34 -20.55
CA GLY A 298 19.66 11.74 -19.52
C GLY A 298 20.55 10.64 -20.07
N THR A 299 21.35 10.03 -19.19
CA THR A 299 22.27 8.95 -19.52
C THR A 299 21.74 7.64 -18.95
N VAL A 300 21.64 6.61 -19.76
CA VAL A 300 21.14 5.28 -19.35
C VAL A 300 22.11 4.64 -18.35
N ARG A 301 21.59 4.21 -17.20
CA ARG A 301 22.36 3.53 -16.15
C ARG A 301 22.05 2.04 -16.05
N ALA A 302 20.80 1.66 -16.25
CA ALA A 302 20.38 0.27 -16.26
C ALA A 302 19.12 0.08 -17.10
N THR A 303 18.87 -1.14 -17.51
CA THR A 303 17.63 -1.53 -18.19
C THR A 303 17.13 -2.88 -17.65
N GLU A 304 15.82 -3.01 -17.48
CA GLU A 304 15.17 -4.24 -17.01
C GLU A 304 14.06 -4.62 -18.00
N ALA A 305 14.26 -5.71 -18.74
CA ALA A 305 13.26 -6.22 -19.67
C ALA A 305 12.25 -7.13 -18.92
N LEU A 306 11.00 -6.71 -18.83
CA LEU A 306 9.92 -7.42 -18.14
C LEU A 306 8.95 -8.12 -19.10
N GLY A 307 9.44 -8.49 -20.27
CA GLY A 307 8.65 -9.14 -21.32
C GLY A 307 7.88 -8.14 -22.17
N SER A 308 6.72 -7.68 -21.74
CA SER A 308 5.91 -6.68 -22.46
C SER A 308 6.30 -5.23 -22.20
N GLU A 309 7.17 -5.00 -21.23
CA GLU A 309 7.63 -3.67 -20.79
C GLU A 309 9.14 -3.65 -20.63
N LEU A 310 9.71 -2.45 -20.76
CA LEU A 310 11.11 -2.15 -20.52
C LEU A 310 11.19 -1.03 -19.48
N LEU A 311 11.84 -1.29 -18.34
CA LEU A 311 12.21 -0.23 -17.41
C LEU A 311 13.59 0.29 -17.82
N VAL A 312 13.70 1.61 -18.00
CA VAL A 312 14.95 2.30 -18.31
C VAL A 312 15.28 3.23 -17.16
N HIS A 313 16.39 2.95 -16.50
CA HIS A 313 16.96 3.82 -15.47
C HIS A 313 17.92 4.79 -16.14
N PHE A 314 17.67 6.07 -16.03
CA PHE A 314 18.51 7.12 -16.61
C PHE A 314 18.72 8.27 -15.64
N ASP A 315 19.90 8.83 -15.58
CA ASP A 315 20.21 9.97 -14.72
C ASP A 315 19.95 11.31 -15.41
N VAL A 316 19.54 12.27 -14.60
CA VAL A 316 19.43 13.68 -14.96
C VAL A 316 20.29 14.51 -14.01
N GLU A 317 20.88 15.62 -14.52
CA GLU A 317 21.71 16.53 -13.72
C GLU A 317 20.84 17.45 -12.86
N ALA A 318 20.24 16.89 -11.81
CA ALA A 318 19.42 17.60 -10.83
C ALA A 318 19.49 16.89 -9.48
N ALA A 319 19.32 17.63 -8.40
CA ALA A 319 19.31 17.06 -7.06
C ALA A 319 18.07 16.19 -6.84
N PRO A 320 18.18 15.00 -6.21
CA PRO A 320 17.03 14.22 -5.78
C PRO A 320 16.27 14.94 -4.65
N VAL A 321 15.00 14.59 -4.47
CA VAL A 321 14.26 14.97 -3.26
C VAL A 321 14.76 14.11 -2.11
N LEU A 322 15.43 14.74 -1.14
CA LEU A 322 16.05 14.06 0.01
C LEU A 322 15.43 14.55 1.32
N THR A 323 14.17 14.20 1.54
CA THR A 323 13.47 14.42 2.81
C THR A 323 13.57 13.17 3.71
N GLU A 324 13.23 13.31 4.99
CA GLU A 324 13.21 12.18 5.93
C GLU A 324 12.27 11.07 5.46
N GLU A 325 11.12 11.46 4.87
CA GLU A 325 10.13 10.54 4.33
C GLU A 325 10.68 9.68 3.20
N VAL A 326 11.40 10.30 2.25
CA VAL A 326 11.96 9.59 1.09
C VAL A 326 13.10 8.68 1.52
N ARG A 327 13.93 9.11 2.47
CA ARG A 327 14.99 8.28 3.06
C ARG A 327 14.43 7.04 3.76
N GLU A 328 13.35 7.19 4.54
CA GLU A 328 12.71 6.07 5.22
C GLU A 328 12.19 5.02 4.23
N VAL A 329 11.50 5.47 3.17
CA VAL A 329 11.01 4.55 2.12
C VAL A 329 12.16 3.84 1.42
N ALA A 330 13.24 4.55 1.08
CA ALA A 330 14.43 3.95 0.48
C ALA A 330 15.08 2.92 1.40
N GLY A 331 15.22 3.24 2.69
CA GLY A 331 15.77 2.34 3.71
C GLY A 331 14.91 1.09 3.96
N ASP A 332 13.61 1.17 3.80
CA ASP A 332 12.68 0.03 3.90
C ASP A 332 12.83 -0.95 2.72
N VAL A 333 13.23 -0.46 1.53
CA VAL A 333 13.51 -1.32 0.37
C VAL A 333 14.79 -2.13 0.62
N ASP A 334 15.91 -1.46 0.80
CA ASP A 334 17.19 -2.01 1.26
C ASP A 334 18.17 -0.89 1.63
N ALA A 335 19.22 -1.22 2.41
CA ALA A 335 20.27 -0.26 2.78
C ALA A 335 21.01 0.33 1.56
N ALA A 336 21.17 -0.45 0.50
CA ALA A 336 21.83 0.00 -0.73
C ALA A 336 20.99 1.04 -1.50
N ALA A 337 19.66 1.00 -1.38
CA ALA A 337 18.80 2.02 -1.97
C ALA A 337 18.98 3.38 -1.28
N LEU A 338 19.13 3.38 0.04
CA LEU A 338 19.41 4.59 0.81
C LEU A 338 20.80 5.15 0.49
N GLU A 339 21.84 4.31 0.46
CA GLU A 339 23.19 4.73 0.08
C GLU A 339 23.26 5.31 -1.34
N ARG A 340 22.54 4.71 -2.30
CA ARG A 340 22.42 5.26 -3.66
C ARG A 340 21.79 6.64 -3.67
N LEU A 341 20.66 6.82 -2.97
CA LEU A 341 19.97 8.10 -2.88
C LEU A 341 20.87 9.20 -2.28
N GLU A 342 21.67 8.87 -1.26
CA GLU A 342 22.60 9.79 -0.64
C GLU A 342 23.79 10.14 -1.56
N SER A 343 24.31 9.16 -2.32
CA SER A 343 25.35 9.39 -3.32
C SER A 343 24.84 10.30 -4.45
N GLU A 344 23.62 10.03 -4.97
CA GLU A 344 22.96 10.86 -5.98
C GLU A 344 22.81 12.32 -5.52
N ALA A 345 22.48 12.51 -4.24
CA ALA A 345 22.38 13.85 -3.66
C ALA A 345 23.71 14.60 -3.62
N LEU A 346 24.81 13.92 -3.29
CA LEU A 346 26.14 14.49 -3.29
C LEU A 346 26.60 14.88 -4.72
N GLU A 347 26.29 14.05 -5.71
CA GLU A 347 26.61 14.28 -7.11
C GLU A 347 25.66 15.26 -7.80
N ARG A 348 24.57 15.65 -7.15
CA ARG A 348 23.46 16.43 -7.72
C ARG A 348 22.90 15.78 -9.00
N ARG A 349 22.76 14.48 -8.97
CA ARG A 349 22.18 13.66 -10.04
C ARG A 349 21.01 12.85 -9.46
N THR A 350 19.99 12.65 -10.26
CA THR A 350 18.83 11.83 -9.88
C THR A 350 18.63 10.76 -10.93
N VAL A 351 18.56 9.50 -10.52
CA VAL A 351 18.15 8.41 -11.40
C VAL A 351 16.64 8.36 -11.48
N LEU A 352 16.12 8.52 -12.69
CA LEU A 352 14.70 8.40 -13.01
C LEU A 352 14.44 7.06 -13.69
N ILE A 353 13.26 6.49 -13.46
CA ILE A 353 12.81 5.25 -14.08
C ILE A 353 11.71 5.56 -15.07
N ALA A 354 11.91 5.25 -16.35
CA ALA A 354 10.85 5.28 -17.37
C ALA A 354 10.33 3.86 -17.62
N ARG A 355 8.99 3.74 -17.76
CA ARG A 355 8.34 2.49 -18.18
C ARG A 355 7.93 2.62 -19.64
N LEU A 356 8.65 1.93 -20.50
CA LEU A 356 8.46 1.95 -21.95
C LEU A 356 7.81 0.66 -22.44
N GLU A 357 7.22 0.69 -23.64
CA GLU A 357 6.80 -0.53 -24.31
C GLU A 357 8.03 -1.40 -24.65
N ALA A 358 7.80 -2.72 -24.79
CA ALA A 358 8.88 -3.64 -25.12
C ALA A 358 9.54 -3.27 -26.44
N GLN A 359 10.84 -2.95 -26.37
CA GLN A 359 11.70 -2.59 -27.49
C GLN A 359 13.14 -3.03 -27.17
N PRO A 360 14.05 -3.05 -28.15
CA PRO A 360 15.45 -3.30 -27.87
C PRO A 360 15.98 -2.30 -26.83
N PRO A 361 16.61 -2.77 -25.74
CA PRO A 361 17.08 -1.90 -24.68
C PRO A 361 18.18 -0.96 -25.22
N PRO A 362 18.16 0.32 -24.83
CA PRO A 362 19.24 1.23 -25.13
C PRO A 362 20.53 0.78 -24.45
N SER A 363 21.69 1.12 -25.07
CA SER A 363 22.97 0.79 -24.47
C SER A 363 23.21 1.57 -23.18
N ILE A 364 23.88 0.92 -22.22
CA ILE A 364 24.34 1.60 -21.00
C ILE A 364 25.28 2.76 -21.41
N ASP A 365 25.24 3.85 -20.65
CA ASP A 365 25.93 5.12 -20.88
C ASP A 365 25.53 5.85 -22.18
N ALA A 366 24.55 5.35 -22.94
CA ALA A 366 23.99 6.09 -24.05
C ALA A 366 23.12 7.26 -23.54
N THR A 367 23.13 8.36 -24.28
CA THR A 367 22.20 9.46 -24.06
C THR A 367 20.83 9.06 -24.61
N ILE A 368 19.79 9.27 -23.82
CA ILE A 368 18.39 9.02 -24.17
C ILE A 368 17.55 10.29 -24.01
N GLU A 369 16.55 10.45 -24.86
CA GLU A 369 15.50 11.45 -24.70
C GLU A 369 14.18 10.76 -24.37
N ILE A 370 13.55 11.14 -23.26
CA ILE A 370 12.29 10.59 -22.75
C ILE A 370 11.23 11.67 -22.77
N GLY A 371 10.10 11.38 -23.40
CA GLY A 371 8.93 12.25 -23.39
C GLY A 371 8.23 12.26 -22.02
N VAL A 372 7.79 13.43 -21.59
CA VAL A 372 7.10 13.62 -20.31
C VAL A 372 5.64 13.95 -20.53
N ASP A 373 4.73 13.20 -19.90
CA ASP A 373 3.31 13.56 -19.84
C ASP A 373 3.11 14.70 -18.81
N THR A 374 3.18 15.94 -19.28
CA THR A 374 3.13 17.14 -18.45
C THR A 374 1.77 17.37 -17.78
N ARG A 375 0.72 16.67 -18.19
CA ARG A 375 -0.61 16.72 -17.54
C ARG A 375 -0.66 15.89 -16.26
N ARG A 376 0.30 14.99 -16.06
CA ARG A 376 0.38 14.05 -14.95
C ARG A 376 1.52 14.33 -13.96
N LEU A 377 2.03 15.58 -13.96
CA LEU A 377 3.07 15.99 -13.01
C LEU A 377 2.49 16.14 -11.60
N HIS A 378 3.31 15.85 -10.61
CA HIS A 378 3.02 16.08 -9.18
C HIS A 378 4.01 17.11 -8.63
N PHE A 379 3.53 17.95 -7.72
CA PHE A 379 4.37 18.99 -7.10
C PHE A 379 4.24 18.89 -5.59
N PHE A 380 5.37 19.00 -4.91
CA PHE A 380 5.45 18.88 -3.46
C PHE A 380 6.24 20.05 -2.88
N ASP A 381 5.78 20.53 -1.75
CA ASP A 381 6.54 21.45 -0.91
C ASP A 381 7.68 20.69 -0.24
N LEU A 382 8.91 21.18 -0.37
CA LEU A 382 10.11 20.47 0.14
C LEU A 382 10.27 20.57 1.67
N ASP A 383 9.67 21.60 2.30
CA ASP A 383 9.78 21.82 3.74
C ASP A 383 8.76 20.97 4.51
N SER A 384 7.52 20.92 4.03
CA SER A 384 6.43 20.17 4.67
C SER A 384 6.24 18.75 4.12
N GLY A 385 6.79 18.46 2.95
CA GLY A 385 6.54 17.22 2.20
C GLY A 385 5.13 17.10 1.60
N LEU A 386 4.27 18.11 1.77
CA LEU A 386 2.88 18.05 1.32
C LEU A 386 2.75 18.30 -0.18
N SER A 387 1.75 17.68 -0.79
CA SER A 387 1.39 17.96 -2.20
C SER A 387 0.83 19.37 -2.36
N ILE A 388 1.23 20.04 -3.44
CA ILE A 388 0.76 21.38 -3.79
C ILE A 388 -0.43 21.22 -4.74
N TYR A 389 -1.65 21.24 -4.20
CA TYR A 389 -2.88 21.20 -5.00
C TYR A 389 -3.62 22.56 -4.98
N ASP A 390 -3.86 23.15 -3.80
CA ASP A 390 -4.65 24.39 -3.61
C ASP A 390 -3.87 25.48 -2.87
#